data_4d481c0175f56a09cbaf81f37fe31d46
#
_entry.id   4d481c0175f56a09cbaf81f37fe31d46
#
_cell.length_a   1.000
_cell.length_b   1.000
_cell.length_c   1.000
_cell.angle_alpha   90.00
_cell.angle_beta   90.00
_cell.angle_gamma   90.00
#
_symmetry.space_group_name_H-M   'P 1'
#
loop_
_entity.id
_entity.type
_entity.pdbx_description
1 polymer ?
#
loop_
_entity_poly.entity_id
_entity_poly.type
_entity_poly.pdbx_seq_one_letter_code
_entity_poly.pdbx_strand_id
1 'polypeptide(L)'
;MSVQPTPEAYPDSYYAGAYWGPRRESPEECARRAVTFLNLLAACDPLLAQWNKIPKPRGKGRKTPLMPPELPTLTEAYRRGVNREPGGPPIKHLGLTVSAYNDGTGPDYASVSMRCGSYEQNSSANACILSLPSKGENAERILTAPVLAEVVRSMALAWEPDWAVAMSRTHRELDDKEGEADVWLGWVTYLARHRGTVPPLPAPVRIEPVEDRGTLIILTLERFTVANPEHVALARRVRELLARAGLMQPASS
;
A
#
# COMPACT_ATOMS: atom_id res chain seq x y z
N MET A 1 -28.79 25.88 27.13
CA MET A 1 -28.41 24.58 26.61
C MET A 1 -27.41 24.81 25.49
N SER A 2 -26.12 24.65 25.80
CA SER A 2 -25.03 24.78 24.79
C SER A 2 -25.00 23.52 23.96
N VAL A 3 -25.34 23.62 22.68
CA VAL A 3 -25.13 22.56 21.72
C VAL A 3 -23.60 22.46 21.50
N GLN A 4 -22.98 21.42 22.02
CA GLN A 4 -21.58 21.13 21.67
C GLN A 4 -21.55 20.80 20.18
N PRO A 5 -20.63 21.39 19.39
CA PRO A 5 -20.46 21.01 18.01
C PRO A 5 -20.07 19.52 17.96
N THR A 6 -20.81 18.75 17.18
CA THR A 6 -20.46 17.37 16.85
C THR A 6 -19.04 17.39 16.27
N PRO A 7 -18.11 16.55 16.73
CA PRO A 7 -16.78 16.48 16.12
C PRO A 7 -16.97 16.25 14.63
N GLU A 8 -16.43 17.13 13.77
CA GLU A 8 -16.33 16.86 12.34
C GLU A 8 -15.58 15.54 12.22
N ALA A 9 -16.28 14.50 11.79
CA ALA A 9 -15.66 13.21 11.55
C ALA A 9 -14.52 13.45 10.55
N TYR A 10 -13.28 13.15 10.94
CA TYR A 10 -12.16 13.22 10.03
C TYR A 10 -12.49 12.39 8.79
N PRO A 11 -12.22 12.92 7.59
CA PRO A 11 -12.53 12.17 6.38
C PRO A 11 -11.80 10.84 6.40
N ASP A 12 -12.48 9.80 5.95
CA ASP A 12 -11.90 8.47 5.85
C ASP A 12 -10.64 8.54 4.97
N SER A 13 -9.52 8.08 5.50
CA SER A 13 -8.24 8.10 4.79
C SER A 13 -7.98 6.75 4.13
N TYR A 14 -7.50 6.79 2.89
CA TYR A 14 -7.22 5.61 2.09
C TYR A 14 -5.72 5.38 1.93
N TYR A 15 -5.35 4.13 1.77
CA TYR A 15 -3.99 3.73 1.45
C TYR A 15 -4.00 2.51 0.51
N ALA A 16 -2.89 2.31 -0.18
CA ALA A 16 -2.57 1.04 -0.81
C ALA A 16 -1.32 0.45 -0.15
N GLY A 17 -1.35 -0.85 0.11
CA GLY A 17 -0.26 -1.56 0.76
C GLY A 17 0.02 -2.89 0.08
N ALA A 18 1.29 -3.22 -0.13
CA ALA A 18 1.75 -4.51 -0.60
C ALA A 18 2.66 -5.14 0.47
N TYR A 19 2.54 -6.43 0.70
CA TYR A 19 3.15 -7.13 1.81
C TYR A 19 3.73 -8.47 1.34
N TRP A 20 4.94 -8.78 1.79
CA TRP A 20 5.61 -10.05 1.48
C TRP A 20 6.50 -10.53 2.63
N GLY A 21 6.75 -11.82 2.64
CA GLY A 21 7.58 -12.47 3.64
C GLY A 21 9.07 -12.11 3.57
N PRO A 22 9.89 -12.78 4.41
CA PRO A 22 11.33 -12.58 4.44
C PRO A 22 11.96 -12.79 3.07
N ARG A 23 12.68 -11.77 2.58
CA ARG A 23 13.39 -11.80 1.30
C ARG A 23 14.64 -10.96 1.36
N ARG A 24 15.80 -11.63 1.39
CA ARG A 24 17.08 -10.93 1.42
C ARG A 24 17.35 -10.27 0.07
N GLU A 25 17.46 -8.96 0.06
CA GLU A 25 17.72 -8.15 -1.12
C GLU A 25 18.80 -7.11 -0.81
N SER A 26 19.66 -6.85 -1.78
CA SER A 26 20.65 -5.77 -1.75
C SER A 26 20.00 -4.40 -1.97
N PRO A 27 20.66 -3.29 -1.64
CA PRO A 27 20.19 -1.94 -1.98
C PRO A 27 19.91 -1.77 -3.49
N GLU A 28 20.67 -2.42 -4.35
CA GLU A 28 20.54 -2.38 -5.80
C GLU A 28 19.28 -3.13 -6.28
N GLU A 29 18.96 -4.27 -5.68
CA GLU A 29 17.74 -5.04 -5.97
C GLU A 29 16.50 -4.30 -5.49
N CYS A 30 16.50 -3.79 -4.27
CA CYS A 30 15.44 -2.92 -3.76
C CYS A 30 15.23 -1.68 -4.65
N ALA A 31 16.32 -1.05 -5.10
CA ALA A 31 16.25 0.12 -5.98
C ALA A 31 15.65 -0.22 -7.35
N ARG A 32 15.98 -1.36 -7.97
CA ARG A 32 15.38 -1.79 -9.25
C ARG A 32 13.87 -1.95 -9.11
N ARG A 33 13.39 -2.59 -8.03
CA ARG A 33 11.95 -2.74 -7.75
C ARG A 33 11.28 -1.39 -7.55
N ALA A 34 11.91 -0.49 -6.79
CA ALA A 34 11.40 0.85 -6.55
C ALA A 34 11.34 1.70 -7.83
N VAL A 35 12.34 1.61 -8.72
CA VAL A 35 12.32 2.25 -10.06
C VAL A 35 11.12 1.75 -10.86
N THR A 36 10.93 0.43 -10.94
CA THR A 36 9.79 -0.17 -11.64
C THR A 36 8.47 0.32 -11.05
N PHE A 37 8.33 0.29 -9.73
CA PHE A 37 7.12 0.73 -9.05
C PHE A 37 6.79 2.19 -9.30
N LEU A 38 7.74 3.10 -9.10
CA LEU A 38 7.51 4.54 -9.27
C LEU A 38 7.20 4.91 -10.73
N ASN A 39 7.80 4.22 -11.70
CA ASN A 39 7.47 4.42 -13.12
C ASN A 39 6.07 3.92 -13.46
N LEU A 40 5.63 2.79 -12.91
CA LEU A 40 4.27 2.29 -13.08
C LEU A 40 3.24 3.21 -12.41
N LEU A 41 3.55 3.72 -11.20
CA LEU A 41 2.70 4.69 -10.51
C LEU A 41 2.50 5.98 -11.30
N ALA A 42 3.54 6.46 -11.99
CA ALA A 42 3.47 7.66 -12.81
C ALA A 42 2.44 7.54 -13.95
N ALA A 43 2.15 6.32 -14.40
CA ALA A 43 1.11 6.06 -15.40
C ALA A 43 -0.30 5.98 -14.80
N CYS A 44 -0.44 5.76 -13.48
CA CYS A 44 -1.75 5.67 -12.83
C CYS A 44 -2.42 7.04 -12.66
N ASP A 45 -1.65 8.06 -12.26
CA ASP A 45 -2.16 9.42 -12.04
C ASP A 45 -1.01 10.45 -12.03
N PRO A 46 -1.21 11.68 -12.57
CA PRO A 46 -0.18 12.73 -12.58
C PRO A 46 0.38 13.09 -11.19
N LEU A 47 -0.44 13.01 -10.13
CA LEU A 47 0.03 13.25 -8.76
C LEU A 47 1.12 12.25 -8.34
N LEU A 48 1.06 11.02 -8.84
CA LEU A 48 1.97 9.94 -8.49
C LEU A 48 3.24 9.90 -9.36
N ALA A 49 3.42 10.90 -10.27
CA ALA A 49 4.55 10.95 -11.18
C ALA A 49 5.82 11.58 -10.58
N GLN A 50 5.68 12.42 -9.56
CA GLN A 50 6.82 13.13 -8.98
C GLN A 50 6.90 12.96 -7.47
N TRP A 51 8.10 12.65 -6.99
CA TRP A 51 8.38 12.36 -5.60
C TRP A 51 9.53 13.20 -5.05
N ASN A 52 9.41 13.60 -3.80
CA ASN A 52 10.41 14.36 -3.06
C ASN A 52 10.98 13.53 -1.91
N LYS A 53 12.24 13.73 -1.60
CA LYS A 53 12.90 13.15 -0.42
C LYS A 53 12.33 13.79 0.84
N ILE A 54 12.15 13.02 1.91
CA ILE A 54 11.75 13.57 3.21
C ILE A 54 12.83 14.55 3.69
N PRO A 55 12.46 15.82 4.01
CA PRO A 55 13.42 16.81 4.48
C PRO A 55 13.99 16.41 5.85
N LYS A 56 15.29 16.63 6.04
CA LYS A 56 15.89 16.48 7.37
C LYS A 56 15.40 17.59 8.31
N PRO A 57 15.20 17.33 9.63
CA PRO A 57 14.59 18.27 10.58
C PRO A 57 15.24 19.64 10.73
N ARG A 58 16.45 19.87 10.19
CA ARG A 58 17.27 21.08 10.38
C ARG A 58 17.28 22.04 9.19
N GLY A 59 16.35 21.98 8.27
CA GLY A 59 16.38 22.79 7.04
C GLY A 59 15.15 23.65 6.81
N LYS A 60 14.85 24.64 7.66
CA LYS A 60 13.79 25.64 7.35
C LYS A 60 14.18 26.39 6.06
N GLY A 61 13.30 26.40 5.06
CA GLY A 61 13.43 27.21 3.83
C GLY A 61 14.25 26.61 2.68
N ARG A 62 14.70 25.35 2.76
CA ARG A 62 15.38 24.68 1.65
C ARG A 62 14.36 23.97 0.76
N LYS A 63 14.43 24.20 -0.57
CA LYS A 63 13.66 23.38 -1.53
C LYS A 63 13.93 21.91 -1.27
N THR A 64 12.86 21.12 -1.15
CA THR A 64 12.99 19.69 -0.96
C THR A 64 13.55 19.06 -2.23
N PRO A 65 14.63 18.27 -2.15
CA PRO A 65 15.22 17.69 -3.34
C PRO A 65 14.31 16.61 -3.94
N LEU A 66 14.12 16.66 -5.24
CA LEU A 66 13.45 15.61 -6.00
C LEU A 66 14.10 14.25 -5.76
N MET A 67 13.31 13.22 -5.86
CA MET A 67 13.73 11.82 -5.86
C MET A 67 13.33 11.18 -7.20
N PRO A 68 14.05 11.44 -8.28
CA PRO A 68 13.76 10.83 -9.56
C PRO A 68 13.85 9.30 -9.47
N PRO A 69 12.99 8.55 -10.19
CA PRO A 69 12.98 7.09 -10.19
C PRO A 69 14.15 6.52 -11.03
N GLU A 70 15.35 6.89 -10.66
CA GLU A 70 16.61 6.47 -11.30
C GLU A 70 17.38 5.51 -10.40
N LEU A 71 17.94 4.47 -11.00
CA LEU A 71 18.65 3.43 -10.25
C LEU A 71 19.76 3.96 -9.33
N PRO A 72 20.66 4.86 -9.76
CA PRO A 72 21.70 5.39 -8.86
C PRO A 72 21.12 6.16 -7.67
N THR A 73 20.08 6.97 -7.91
CA THR A 73 19.43 7.79 -6.88
C THR A 73 18.77 6.91 -5.81
N LEU A 74 18.04 5.89 -6.23
CA LEU A 74 17.33 4.99 -5.31
C LEU A 74 18.29 4.02 -4.63
N THR A 75 19.32 3.53 -5.31
CA THR A 75 20.37 2.71 -4.68
C THR A 75 21.02 3.45 -3.52
N GLU A 76 21.41 4.71 -3.74
CA GLU A 76 22.01 5.51 -2.67
C GLU A 76 21.02 5.81 -1.54
N ALA A 77 19.72 6.01 -1.87
CA ALA A 77 18.69 6.18 -0.87
C ALA A 77 18.55 4.92 0.01
N TYR A 78 18.52 3.73 -0.58
CA TYR A 78 18.46 2.46 0.15
C TYR A 78 19.73 2.18 0.97
N ARG A 79 20.92 2.47 0.46
CA ARG A 79 22.16 2.35 1.24
C ARG A 79 22.13 3.20 2.52
N ARG A 80 21.50 4.38 2.46
CA ARG A 80 21.30 5.25 3.63
C ARG A 80 20.12 4.82 4.51
N GLY A 81 19.14 4.13 3.93
CA GLY A 81 17.91 3.67 4.57
C GLY A 81 18.06 2.39 5.38
N VAL A 82 19.28 1.91 5.64
CA VAL A 82 19.54 0.75 6.48
C VAL A 82 19.11 1.03 7.93
N ASN A 83 18.37 0.09 8.52
CA ASN A 83 17.99 0.17 9.92
C ASN A 83 19.23 0.15 10.83
N ARG A 84 19.22 0.97 11.90
CA ARG A 84 20.33 1.09 12.86
C ARG A 84 19.79 1.23 14.27
N GLU A 85 20.54 0.74 15.23
CA GLU A 85 20.37 1.17 16.62
C GLU A 85 20.72 2.66 16.75
N PRO A 86 20.12 3.39 17.69
CA PRO A 86 20.50 4.78 17.95
C PRO A 86 22.00 4.89 18.24
N GLY A 87 22.78 5.50 17.32
CA GLY A 87 24.24 5.63 17.41
C GLY A 87 25.03 4.34 17.20
N GLY A 88 24.38 3.22 16.81
CA GLY A 88 24.96 1.90 16.69
C GLY A 88 25.19 1.40 15.26
N PRO A 89 25.58 0.12 15.12
CA PRO A 89 25.84 -0.51 13.83
C PRO A 89 24.54 -0.76 13.03
N PRO A 90 24.65 -1.03 11.71
CA PRO A 90 23.51 -1.41 10.89
C PRO A 90 22.89 -2.75 11.36
N ILE A 91 21.55 -2.78 11.44
CA ILE A 91 20.78 -4.00 11.69
C ILE A 91 20.31 -4.55 10.36
N LYS A 92 21.19 -5.31 9.68
CA LYS A 92 20.99 -5.71 8.27
C LYS A 92 19.77 -6.61 8.05
N HIS A 93 19.41 -7.46 9.03
CA HIS A 93 18.27 -8.38 8.90
C HIS A 93 16.92 -7.68 8.90
N LEU A 94 16.84 -6.45 9.43
CA LEU A 94 15.62 -5.63 9.40
C LEU A 94 15.37 -4.93 8.06
N GLY A 95 16.25 -5.13 7.07
CA GLY A 95 16.10 -4.58 5.74
C GLY A 95 16.38 -3.09 5.64
N LEU A 96 15.84 -2.50 4.58
CA LEU A 96 16.12 -1.17 4.09
C LEU A 96 14.80 -0.41 3.91
N THR A 97 14.77 0.88 4.25
CA THR A 97 13.56 1.70 4.10
C THR A 97 13.86 2.99 3.35
N VAL A 98 13.08 3.28 2.33
CA VAL A 98 13.05 4.55 1.63
C VAL A 98 11.64 5.11 1.68
N SER A 99 11.52 6.39 2.02
CA SER A 99 10.24 7.09 2.03
C SER A 99 10.30 8.37 1.23
N ALA A 100 9.20 8.71 0.58
CA ALA A 100 9.04 9.88 -0.24
C ALA A 100 7.62 10.45 -0.12
N TYR A 101 7.44 11.70 -0.53
CA TYR A 101 6.14 12.35 -0.60
C TYR A 101 6.09 13.22 -1.86
N ASN A 102 4.90 13.58 -2.29
CA ASN A 102 4.70 14.52 -3.40
C ASN A 102 4.42 15.95 -2.89
N ASP A 103 4.31 16.91 -3.80
CA ASP A 103 4.13 18.33 -3.47
C ASP A 103 2.69 18.73 -3.13
N GLY A 104 1.79 17.78 -2.93
CA GLY A 104 0.43 18.06 -2.44
C GLY A 104 0.45 18.76 -1.08
N THR A 105 -0.59 19.53 -0.78
CA THR A 105 -0.72 20.30 0.47
C THR A 105 -1.85 19.77 1.34
N GLY A 106 -1.65 19.75 2.66
CA GLY A 106 -2.66 19.33 3.62
C GLY A 106 -3.14 17.90 3.36
N PRO A 107 -4.45 17.64 3.26
CA PRO A 107 -5.00 16.30 3.05
C PRO A 107 -4.95 15.84 1.58
N ASP A 108 -4.42 16.65 0.66
CA ASP A 108 -4.40 16.42 -0.80
C ASP A 108 -3.03 15.93 -1.30
N TYR A 109 -2.20 15.35 -0.44
CA TYR A 109 -0.89 14.80 -0.79
C TYR A 109 -0.87 13.27 -0.73
N ALA A 110 0.11 12.66 -1.39
CA ALA A 110 0.44 11.26 -1.24
C ALA A 110 1.86 11.09 -0.64
N SER A 111 2.06 10.01 0.08
CA SER A 111 3.37 9.62 0.56
C SER A 111 3.57 8.12 0.40
N VAL A 112 4.81 7.70 0.17
CA VAL A 112 5.17 6.30 0.01
C VAL A 112 6.28 5.91 0.97
N SER A 113 6.15 4.72 1.55
CA SER A 113 7.20 4.06 2.35
C SER A 113 7.45 2.68 1.76
N MET A 114 8.68 2.41 1.37
CA MET A 114 9.11 1.18 0.71
C MET A 114 10.16 0.50 1.59
N ARG A 115 9.76 -0.57 2.28
CA ARG A 115 10.63 -1.41 3.10
C ARG A 115 10.86 -2.74 2.39
N CYS A 116 12.10 -3.08 2.12
CA CYS A 116 12.50 -4.32 1.44
C CYS A 116 13.82 -4.87 1.99
N GLY A 117 14.16 -6.07 1.61
CA GLY A 117 15.43 -6.71 2.03
C GLY A 117 15.45 -7.22 3.46
N SER A 118 14.33 -7.19 4.20
CA SER A 118 14.21 -7.87 5.48
C SER A 118 14.15 -9.39 5.27
N TYR A 119 14.97 -10.12 6.03
CA TYR A 119 15.04 -11.59 5.99
C TYR A 119 14.92 -12.24 7.37
N GLU A 120 14.53 -11.48 8.38
CA GLU A 120 14.20 -11.97 9.70
C GLU A 120 12.80 -12.58 9.72
N GLN A 121 12.68 -13.85 10.14
CA GLN A 121 11.38 -14.55 10.16
C GLN A 121 10.39 -13.97 11.19
N ASN A 122 10.93 -13.38 12.28
CA ASN A 122 10.13 -12.82 13.37
C ASN A 122 10.03 -11.28 13.32
N SER A 123 10.53 -10.64 12.26
CA SER A 123 10.47 -9.19 12.12
C SER A 123 9.27 -8.76 11.28
N SER A 124 8.92 -7.48 11.40
CA SER A 124 7.90 -6.87 10.54
C SER A 124 8.19 -7.14 9.07
N ALA A 125 7.21 -7.71 8.38
CA ALA A 125 7.27 -8.06 6.96
C ALA A 125 7.78 -6.91 6.09
N ASN A 126 8.37 -7.26 4.95
CA ASN A 126 8.62 -6.30 3.89
C ASN A 126 7.28 -5.70 3.44
N ALA A 127 7.26 -4.39 3.16
CA ALA A 127 6.03 -3.71 2.77
C ALA A 127 6.30 -2.47 1.91
N CYS A 128 5.40 -2.21 0.98
CA CYS A 128 5.30 -0.94 0.28
C CYS A 128 3.94 -0.31 0.62
N ILE A 129 3.95 0.82 1.30
CA ILE A 129 2.73 1.52 1.73
C ILE A 129 2.65 2.87 1.04
N LEU A 130 1.58 3.08 0.29
CA LEU A 130 1.23 4.33 -0.38
C LEU A 130 0.04 4.95 0.36
N SER A 131 0.25 6.03 1.10
CA SER A 131 -0.83 6.85 1.65
C SER A 131 -1.39 7.72 0.53
N LEU A 132 -2.71 7.74 0.40
CA LEU A 132 -3.42 8.43 -0.67
C LEU A 132 -4.04 9.74 -0.17
N PRO A 133 -4.30 10.71 -1.06
CA PRO A 133 -5.06 11.90 -0.72
C PRO A 133 -6.41 11.52 -0.10
N SER A 134 -6.88 12.29 0.88
CA SER A 134 -8.16 12.03 1.55
C SER A 134 -9.25 13.07 1.24
N LYS A 135 -8.85 14.26 0.77
CA LYS A 135 -9.74 15.36 0.36
C LYS A 135 -9.15 16.08 -0.86
N GLY A 136 -10.00 16.83 -1.58
CA GLY A 136 -9.62 17.66 -2.71
C GLY A 136 -9.70 16.94 -4.06
N GLU A 137 -9.35 17.64 -5.12
CA GLU A 137 -9.47 17.17 -6.50
C GLU A 137 -8.62 15.91 -6.77
N ASN A 138 -7.44 15.81 -6.15
CA ASN A 138 -6.60 14.63 -6.28
C ASN A 138 -7.26 13.40 -5.66
N ALA A 139 -7.92 13.55 -4.49
CA ALA A 139 -8.64 12.45 -3.86
C ALA A 139 -9.81 11.98 -4.74
N GLU A 140 -10.57 12.90 -5.32
CA GLU A 140 -11.70 12.56 -6.19
C GLU A 140 -11.25 11.80 -7.46
N ARG A 141 -10.11 12.19 -8.02
CA ARG A 141 -9.54 11.56 -9.20
C ARG A 141 -8.92 10.20 -8.91
N ILE A 142 -8.16 10.08 -7.81
CA ILE A 142 -7.40 8.87 -7.47
C ILE A 142 -8.26 7.81 -6.77
N LEU A 143 -9.18 8.21 -5.89
CA LEU A 143 -10.01 7.27 -5.14
C LEU A 143 -11.18 6.76 -6.00
N THR A 144 -10.82 6.08 -7.07
CA THR A 144 -11.72 5.37 -8.00
C THR A 144 -11.23 3.93 -8.18
N ALA A 145 -12.15 3.00 -8.41
CA ALA A 145 -11.79 1.60 -8.58
C ALA A 145 -10.76 1.35 -9.69
N PRO A 146 -10.87 1.97 -10.89
CA PRO A 146 -9.88 1.79 -11.94
C PRO A 146 -8.47 2.24 -11.54
N VAL A 147 -8.33 3.43 -10.95
CA VAL A 147 -7.01 3.96 -10.56
C VAL A 147 -6.41 3.11 -9.44
N LEU A 148 -7.20 2.72 -8.43
CA LEU A 148 -6.71 1.88 -7.34
C LEU A 148 -6.36 0.47 -7.82
N ALA A 149 -7.06 -0.07 -8.81
CA ALA A 149 -6.71 -1.34 -9.45
C ALA A 149 -5.34 -1.26 -10.12
N GLU A 150 -5.05 -0.18 -10.86
CA GLU A 150 -3.74 0.01 -11.49
C GLU A 150 -2.62 0.28 -10.46
N VAL A 151 -2.90 0.99 -9.37
CA VAL A 151 -1.95 1.16 -8.25
C VAL A 151 -1.60 -0.19 -7.63
N VAL A 152 -2.59 -1.02 -7.31
CA VAL A 152 -2.37 -2.35 -6.71
C VAL A 152 -1.69 -3.30 -7.72
N ARG A 153 -2.05 -3.22 -9.01
CA ARG A 153 -1.36 -3.94 -10.11
C ARG A 153 0.11 -3.53 -10.18
N SER A 154 0.40 -2.24 -10.10
CA SER A 154 1.78 -1.72 -10.10
C SER A 154 2.59 -2.27 -8.92
N MET A 155 1.96 -2.38 -7.74
CA MET A 155 2.58 -3.00 -6.57
C MET A 155 2.87 -4.49 -6.83
N ALA A 156 1.90 -5.22 -7.38
CA ALA A 156 2.05 -6.64 -7.70
C ALA A 156 3.21 -6.91 -8.68
N LEU A 157 3.31 -6.10 -9.73
CA LEU A 157 4.33 -6.24 -10.77
C LEU A 157 5.74 -5.87 -10.29
N ALA A 158 5.86 -4.84 -9.46
CA ALA A 158 7.16 -4.35 -9.02
C ALA A 158 7.72 -5.12 -7.82
N TRP A 159 6.89 -5.38 -6.81
CA TRP A 159 7.33 -5.95 -5.53
C TRP A 159 7.17 -7.45 -5.43
N GLU A 160 6.34 -8.07 -6.29
CA GLU A 160 5.98 -9.50 -6.21
C GLU A 160 5.57 -9.88 -4.77
N PRO A 161 4.55 -9.20 -4.23
CA PRO A 161 4.11 -9.41 -2.86
C PRO A 161 3.27 -10.70 -2.75
N ASP A 162 3.13 -11.21 -1.52
CA ASP A 162 2.19 -12.29 -1.23
C ASP A 162 0.74 -11.82 -1.38
N TRP A 163 0.48 -10.57 -1.01
CA TRP A 163 -0.79 -9.90 -1.20
C TRP A 163 -0.62 -8.38 -1.18
N ALA A 164 -1.59 -7.68 -1.76
CA ALA A 164 -1.67 -6.22 -1.71
C ALA A 164 -3.12 -5.77 -1.64
N VAL A 165 -3.34 -4.57 -1.11
CA VAL A 165 -4.67 -4.04 -0.85
C VAL A 165 -4.72 -2.54 -1.07
N ALA A 166 -5.86 -2.03 -1.57
CA ALA A 166 -6.24 -0.62 -1.44
C ALA A 166 -7.54 -0.54 -0.64
N MET A 167 -7.52 0.19 0.48
CA MET A 167 -8.65 0.28 1.40
C MET A 167 -8.62 1.55 2.23
N SER A 168 -9.74 1.86 2.89
CA SER A 168 -9.76 2.90 3.90
C SER A 168 -9.26 2.38 5.26
N ARG A 169 -8.74 3.30 6.08
CA ARG A 169 -8.30 2.96 7.44
C ARG A 169 -9.46 2.52 8.32
N THR A 170 -10.61 3.16 8.17
CA THR A 170 -11.82 2.80 8.91
C THR A 170 -12.30 1.39 8.53
N HIS A 171 -12.20 1.00 7.26
CA HIS A 171 -12.51 -0.38 6.84
C HIS A 171 -11.53 -1.38 7.46
N ARG A 172 -10.23 -1.05 7.45
CA ARG A 172 -9.21 -1.87 8.11
C ARG A 172 -9.51 -2.08 9.60
N GLU A 173 -9.84 -1.01 10.33
CA GLU A 173 -10.15 -1.08 11.76
C GLU A 173 -11.40 -1.92 12.06
N LEU A 174 -12.39 -1.94 11.15
CA LEU A 174 -13.55 -2.82 11.28
C LEU A 174 -13.21 -4.30 11.04
N ASP A 175 -12.24 -4.55 10.16
CA ASP A 175 -11.82 -5.91 9.77
C ASP A 175 -10.85 -6.52 10.79
N ASP A 176 -10.08 -5.67 11.50
CA ASP A 176 -9.00 -6.03 12.41
C ASP A 176 -9.44 -6.02 13.89
N LYS A 177 -10.72 -6.25 14.17
CA LYS A 177 -11.27 -6.18 15.55
C LYS A 177 -10.60 -7.10 16.57
N GLU A 178 -9.85 -8.09 16.12
CA GLU A 178 -9.20 -9.08 16.98
C GLU A 178 -7.67 -9.12 16.82
N GLY A 179 -7.08 -8.26 15.98
CA GLY A 179 -5.62 -8.20 15.76
C GLY A 179 -5.05 -9.44 15.05
N GLU A 180 -5.92 -10.28 14.48
CA GLU A 180 -5.55 -11.57 13.88
C GLU A 180 -5.58 -11.58 12.34
N ALA A 181 -5.86 -10.44 11.72
CA ALA A 181 -5.98 -10.39 10.26
C ALA A 181 -4.61 -10.36 9.58
N ASP A 182 -4.15 -11.52 9.13
CA ASP A 182 -2.90 -11.64 8.37
C ASP A 182 -3.03 -11.11 6.93
N VAL A 183 -4.22 -11.17 6.35
CA VAL A 183 -4.56 -10.62 5.03
C VAL A 183 -5.85 -9.81 5.14
N TRP A 184 -5.80 -8.56 4.73
CA TRP A 184 -6.98 -7.70 4.69
C TRP A 184 -7.66 -7.75 3.32
N LEU A 185 -8.99 -7.79 3.33
CA LEU A 185 -9.79 -7.60 2.14
C LEU A 185 -10.19 -6.13 2.02
N GLY A 186 -9.67 -5.45 1.02
CA GLY A 186 -9.97 -4.05 0.74
C GLY A 186 -10.93 -3.84 -0.42
N TRP A 187 -11.13 -2.60 -0.78
CA TRP A 187 -11.85 -2.22 -2.00
C TRP A 187 -11.24 -2.88 -3.25
N VAL A 188 -9.92 -2.86 -3.34
CA VAL A 188 -9.14 -3.63 -4.31
C VAL A 188 -8.16 -4.50 -3.55
N THR A 189 -8.09 -5.79 -3.87
CA THR A 189 -7.18 -6.75 -3.24
C THR A 189 -6.47 -7.56 -4.31
N TYR A 190 -5.17 -7.72 -4.18
CA TYR A 190 -4.37 -8.64 -4.97
C TYR A 190 -3.95 -9.83 -4.11
N LEU A 191 -4.07 -11.01 -4.67
CA LEU A 191 -3.57 -12.26 -4.09
C LEU A 191 -2.60 -12.90 -5.07
N ALA A 192 -1.39 -13.22 -4.60
CA ALA A 192 -0.38 -13.89 -5.41
C ALA A 192 -0.83 -15.32 -5.79
N ARG A 193 -0.39 -15.78 -6.96
CA ARG A 193 -0.78 -17.08 -7.52
C ARG A 193 -0.46 -18.27 -6.59
N HIS A 194 0.65 -18.22 -5.88
CA HIS A 194 1.05 -19.28 -4.97
C HIS A 194 0.11 -19.44 -3.76
N ARG A 195 -0.73 -18.42 -3.45
CA ARG A 195 -1.72 -18.49 -2.37
C ARG A 195 -2.93 -19.37 -2.74
N GLY A 196 -3.16 -19.61 -4.02
CA GLY A 196 -4.25 -20.44 -4.52
C GLY A 196 -5.13 -19.75 -5.57
N THR A 197 -6.23 -20.39 -5.90
CA THR A 197 -7.18 -19.90 -6.91
C THR A 197 -8.38 -19.23 -6.24
N VAL A 198 -8.69 -18.01 -6.66
CA VAL A 198 -9.86 -17.27 -6.19
C VAL A 198 -11.12 -17.99 -6.64
N PRO A 199 -12.06 -18.34 -5.73
CA PRO A 199 -13.32 -18.97 -6.09
C PRO A 199 -14.25 -17.97 -6.80
N PRO A 200 -15.34 -18.42 -7.42
CA PRO A 200 -16.39 -17.53 -7.93
C PRO A 200 -16.92 -16.62 -6.82
N LEU A 201 -16.98 -15.33 -7.09
CA LEU A 201 -17.44 -14.31 -6.15
C LEU A 201 -18.78 -13.72 -6.60
N PRO A 202 -19.61 -13.20 -5.68
CA PRO A 202 -20.91 -12.63 -6.03
C PRO A 202 -20.77 -11.32 -6.81
N ALA A 203 -21.72 -11.00 -7.67
CA ALA A 203 -21.82 -9.66 -8.26
C ALA A 203 -22.00 -8.60 -7.15
N PRO A 204 -21.45 -7.40 -7.32
CA PRO A 204 -20.79 -6.84 -8.50
C PRO A 204 -19.27 -7.06 -8.55
N VAL A 205 -18.70 -7.95 -7.72
CA VAL A 205 -17.26 -8.19 -7.62
C VAL A 205 -16.66 -8.55 -8.98
N ARG A 206 -15.55 -7.90 -9.33
CA ARG A 206 -14.76 -8.24 -10.51
C ARG A 206 -13.49 -8.98 -10.10
N ILE A 207 -13.12 -9.96 -10.90
CA ILE A 207 -11.90 -10.74 -10.75
C ILE A 207 -11.08 -10.56 -12.03
N GLU A 208 -9.85 -10.06 -11.91
CA GLU A 208 -8.97 -9.79 -13.04
C GLU A 208 -7.61 -10.45 -12.84
N PRO A 209 -7.01 -11.05 -13.87
CA PRO A 209 -5.65 -11.59 -13.76
C PRO A 209 -4.62 -10.44 -13.71
N VAL A 210 -3.51 -10.69 -13.01
CA VAL A 210 -2.30 -9.89 -13.08
C VAL A 210 -1.22 -10.73 -13.73
N GLU A 211 -1.16 -10.73 -15.05
CA GLU A 211 -0.29 -11.61 -15.84
C GLU A 211 -0.39 -13.06 -15.34
N ASP A 212 0.75 -13.72 -15.12
CA ASP A 212 0.85 -15.04 -14.50
C ASP A 212 1.11 -14.99 -12.98
N ARG A 213 1.11 -13.80 -12.37
CA ARG A 213 1.54 -13.55 -10.98
C ARG A 213 0.45 -13.76 -9.94
N GLY A 214 -0.80 -13.49 -10.29
CA GLY A 214 -1.91 -13.60 -9.35
C GLY A 214 -3.20 -12.97 -9.85
N THR A 215 -4.05 -12.57 -8.90
CA THR A 215 -5.42 -12.16 -9.17
C THR A 215 -5.77 -10.89 -8.41
N LEU A 216 -6.37 -9.91 -9.09
CA LEU A 216 -7.03 -8.74 -8.50
C LEU A 216 -8.51 -9.06 -8.26
N ILE A 217 -9.00 -8.61 -7.11
CA ILE A 217 -10.40 -8.65 -6.69
C ILE A 217 -10.82 -7.21 -6.46
N ILE A 218 -11.84 -6.73 -7.18
CA ILE A 218 -12.39 -5.38 -7.08
C ILE A 218 -13.83 -5.52 -6.57
N LEU A 219 -14.11 -5.09 -5.35
CA LEU A 219 -15.40 -5.29 -4.69
C LEU A 219 -16.54 -4.56 -5.41
N THR A 220 -16.33 -3.31 -5.78
CA THR A 220 -17.32 -2.48 -6.47
C THR A 220 -16.62 -1.41 -7.30
N LEU A 221 -17.31 -0.89 -8.32
CA LEU A 221 -16.84 0.27 -9.10
C LEU A 221 -17.13 1.59 -8.40
N GLU A 222 -18.12 1.64 -7.52
CA GLU A 222 -18.40 2.80 -6.69
C GLU A 222 -17.32 2.98 -5.62
N ARG A 223 -17.12 4.22 -5.15
CA ARG A 223 -16.21 4.48 -4.04
C ARG A 223 -16.65 3.70 -2.81
N PHE A 224 -15.83 2.73 -2.42
CA PHE A 224 -16.11 1.91 -1.25
C PHE A 224 -16.03 2.76 0.03
N THR A 225 -17.06 2.70 0.85
CA THR A 225 -17.12 3.37 2.16
C THR A 225 -17.82 2.48 3.17
N VAL A 226 -17.36 2.53 4.41
CA VAL A 226 -18.00 1.83 5.54
C VAL A 226 -19.33 2.47 5.97
N ALA A 227 -19.60 3.69 5.53
CA ALA A 227 -20.89 4.35 5.72
C ALA A 227 -22.01 3.70 4.89
N ASN A 228 -21.65 2.95 3.82
CA ASN A 228 -22.60 2.17 3.05
C ASN A 228 -22.66 0.73 3.60
N PRO A 229 -23.77 0.32 4.24
CA PRO A 229 -23.90 -1.02 4.83
C PRO A 229 -23.83 -2.14 3.79
N GLU A 230 -24.22 -1.89 2.52
CA GLU A 230 -24.13 -2.87 1.44
C GLU A 230 -22.68 -3.16 1.07
N HIS A 231 -21.81 -2.15 1.07
CA HIS A 231 -20.39 -2.34 0.86
C HIS A 231 -19.76 -3.21 1.94
N VAL A 232 -20.10 -2.95 3.20
CA VAL A 232 -19.60 -3.74 4.35
C VAL A 232 -20.11 -5.18 4.29
N ALA A 233 -21.40 -5.38 3.97
CA ALA A 233 -21.99 -6.71 3.83
C ALA A 233 -21.33 -7.50 2.69
N LEU A 234 -21.09 -6.85 1.54
CA LEU A 234 -20.39 -7.45 0.40
C LEU A 234 -18.95 -7.86 0.78
N ALA A 235 -18.19 -6.95 1.40
CA ALA A 235 -16.83 -7.25 1.84
C ALA A 235 -16.77 -8.44 2.79
N ARG A 236 -17.66 -8.49 3.78
CA ARG A 236 -17.76 -9.62 4.71
C ARG A 236 -18.06 -10.94 4.00
N ARG A 237 -19.03 -10.95 3.09
CA ARG A 237 -19.37 -12.15 2.31
C ARG A 237 -18.20 -12.63 1.45
N VAL A 238 -17.49 -11.71 0.78
CA VAL A 238 -16.32 -12.05 -0.03
C VAL A 238 -15.19 -12.59 0.86
N ARG A 239 -14.92 -11.96 2.00
CA ARG A 239 -13.93 -12.43 2.98
C ARG A 239 -14.20 -13.86 3.42
N GLU A 240 -15.47 -14.19 3.76
CA GLU A 240 -15.86 -15.54 4.14
C GLU A 240 -15.59 -16.58 3.04
N LEU A 241 -15.87 -16.24 1.78
CA LEU A 241 -15.61 -17.12 0.64
C LEU A 241 -14.10 -17.35 0.44
N LEU A 242 -13.29 -16.30 0.53
CA LEU A 242 -11.84 -16.37 0.43
C LEU A 242 -11.23 -17.14 1.61
N ALA A 243 -11.74 -16.94 2.83
CA ALA A 243 -11.29 -17.67 4.02
C ALA A 243 -11.59 -19.17 3.91
N ARG A 244 -12.78 -19.57 3.43
CA ARG A 244 -13.12 -20.98 3.15
C ARG A 244 -12.21 -21.60 2.09
N ALA A 245 -11.72 -20.79 1.14
CA ALA A 245 -10.75 -21.23 0.14
C ALA A 245 -9.28 -21.22 0.64
N GLY A 246 -9.03 -20.87 1.92
CA GLY A 246 -7.70 -20.83 2.52
C GLY A 246 -6.85 -19.63 2.11
N LEU A 247 -7.43 -18.62 1.44
CA LEU A 247 -6.69 -17.50 0.86
C LEU A 247 -6.41 -16.33 1.83
N MET A 248 -7.05 -16.34 3.00
CA MET A 248 -6.93 -15.27 4.00
C MET A 248 -5.98 -15.60 5.16
N GLN A 249 -5.32 -16.75 5.10
CA GLN A 249 -4.34 -17.17 6.12
C GLN A 249 -2.98 -16.51 5.91
N PRO A 250 -2.10 -16.45 6.95
CA PRO A 250 -0.71 -16.04 6.79
C PRO A 250 -0.04 -16.78 5.64
N ALA A 251 0.96 -16.17 5.00
CA ALA A 251 1.84 -16.90 4.11
C ALA A 251 2.51 -18.01 4.94
N SER A 252 2.33 -19.28 4.54
CA SER A 252 3.01 -20.40 5.19
C SER A 252 4.50 -20.17 5.12
N SER A 253 5.15 -20.17 6.27
CA SER A 253 6.60 -20.05 6.45
C SER A 253 7.33 -21.22 5.76
#